data_371cde3507bd0e582daaef756ce6d09a
#
_entry.id   371cde3507bd0e582daaef756ce6d09a
#
_cell.length_a   1.000
_cell.length_b   1.000
_cell.length_c   1.000
_cell.angle_alpha   90.00
_cell.angle_beta   90.00
_cell.angle_gamma   90.00
#
_symmetry.space_group_name_H-M   'P 1'
#
loop_
_entity.id
_entity.type
_entity.pdbx_description
1 polymer ?
#
loop_
_entity_poly.entity_id
_entity_poly.type
_entity_poly.pdbx_seq_one_letter_code
_entity_poly.pdbx_strand_id
1 'polypeptide(L)'
;NREGSHEKVNDCFCQTVNKTKQQVEGRDHFYIWDVDPNDPANNANDCMESDNEVMNSRITRVSEEVVKTGDGTKLLTTYKSPLYDLDGSVMGTVGVAIDVTQERAYEKEVIQKSQTLENLFTTLECGVMCHTLDGRRIISVNKSALDILGYESQEELMERGFDMVASSVVDPDKETLRRSIQSLKKEGDSVSVEYRVRHRNGDILYIMGNIKLIRENGNLAYQRFLLDCTAQKQREHKERIENERRQMELIQALTIDYNLVCFFDLDTDEGKLLQIKDQDTSLFGSVFSGKLIFSESTERYIQEFVHEEDRDMLRGFLSLEKMKEGLAERLLFYTNYRTVQNGEVKYYQLKVVRAGRWNEGNGMVLGLRSVDEETRKEMEQKALLEDALLQANRASKAKSIFLSNMSHDIR
;
A
#
# COMPACT_ATOMS: atom_id res chain seq x y z
N ASN A 1 -3.64 -64.47 37.16
CA ASN A 1 -4.50 -65.28 38.07
C ASN A 1 -5.00 -64.40 39.20
N ARG A 2 -5.76 -64.91 40.13
CA ARG A 2 -6.34 -64.21 41.30
C ARG A 2 -5.28 -63.65 42.26
N GLU A 3 -4.06 -64.18 42.23
CA GLU A 3 -2.93 -63.73 43.06
C GLU A 3 -2.10 -62.64 42.41
N GLY A 4 -2.52 -62.10 41.20
CA GLY A 4 -1.85 -61.06 40.47
C GLY A 4 -0.60 -61.50 39.71
N SER A 5 -0.36 -62.79 39.56
CA SER A 5 0.77 -63.33 38.79
C SER A 5 0.38 -63.72 37.37
N HIS A 6 1.29 -63.52 36.42
CA HIS A 6 1.10 -63.89 35.02
C HIS A 6 1.36 -65.40 34.81
N GLU A 7 0.37 -66.13 34.31
CA GLU A 7 0.51 -67.54 34.09
C GLU A 7 1.05 -67.89 32.72
N LYS A 8 0.62 -67.17 31.68
CA LYS A 8 1.09 -67.37 30.33
C LYS A 8 1.17 -66.04 29.61
N VAL A 9 2.21 -65.91 28.81
CA VAL A 9 2.44 -64.71 27.97
C VAL A 9 2.88 -65.10 26.56
N ASN A 10 2.61 -64.22 25.56
CA ASN A 10 3.13 -64.42 24.23
C ASN A 10 4.48 -63.75 24.05
N ASP A 11 5.15 -64.06 22.92
CA ASP A 11 6.49 -63.48 22.63
C ASP A 11 6.47 -61.97 22.45
N CYS A 12 5.38 -61.42 21.92
CA CYS A 12 5.22 -59.97 21.73
C CYS A 12 5.19 -59.25 23.10
N PHE A 13 4.48 -59.76 24.07
CA PHE A 13 4.49 -59.22 25.44
C PHE A 13 5.89 -59.30 26.05
N CYS A 14 6.57 -60.44 25.89
CA CYS A 14 7.96 -60.60 26.33
C CYS A 14 8.93 -59.56 25.73
N GLN A 15 8.77 -59.28 24.43
CA GLN A 15 9.56 -58.22 23.75
C GLN A 15 9.23 -56.83 24.31
N THR A 16 7.95 -56.52 24.55
CA THR A 16 7.51 -55.24 25.11
C THR A 16 8.12 -54.99 26.49
N VAL A 17 8.19 -55.99 27.36
CA VAL A 17 8.75 -55.86 28.71
C VAL A 17 10.23 -56.22 28.79
N ASN A 18 10.85 -56.57 27.65
CA ASN A 18 12.26 -56.96 27.52
C ASN A 18 12.65 -58.09 28.48
N LYS A 19 11.79 -59.09 28.61
CA LYS A 19 11.98 -60.25 29.47
C LYS A 19 11.62 -61.54 28.72
N THR A 20 12.19 -62.68 29.13
CA THR A 20 11.83 -63.98 28.60
C THR A 20 10.54 -64.55 29.26
N LYS A 21 9.84 -65.46 28.61
CA LYS A 21 8.68 -66.14 29.20
C LYS A 21 8.97 -66.73 30.62
N GLN A 22 10.13 -67.32 30.78
CA GLN A 22 10.54 -67.90 32.09
C GLN A 22 10.74 -66.82 33.18
N GLN A 23 11.08 -65.61 32.78
CA GLN A 23 11.19 -64.48 33.71
C GLN A 23 9.87 -63.80 34.02
N VAL A 24 8.86 -63.90 33.14
CA VAL A 24 7.52 -63.31 33.30
C VAL A 24 6.54 -64.22 33.95
N GLU A 25 6.52 -65.51 33.54
CA GLU A 25 5.56 -66.53 34.09
C GLU A 25 5.78 -66.75 35.58
N GLY A 26 4.71 -66.68 36.35
CA GLY A 26 4.73 -66.79 37.81
C GLY A 26 5.11 -65.51 38.54
N ARG A 27 5.29 -64.40 37.84
CA ARG A 27 5.69 -63.04 38.41
C ARG A 27 4.51 -62.07 38.41
N ASP A 28 4.56 -61.13 39.32
CA ASP A 28 3.59 -60.05 39.47
C ASP A 28 3.91 -58.89 38.57
N HIS A 29 3.01 -57.92 38.51
CA HIS A 29 3.17 -56.69 37.70
C HIS A 29 4.37 -55.87 38.13
N PHE A 30 4.74 -55.81 39.42
CA PHE A 30 5.89 -55.00 39.88
C PHE A 30 7.18 -55.51 39.28
N TYR A 31 7.39 -56.85 39.32
CA TYR A 31 8.58 -57.44 38.73
C TYR A 31 8.59 -57.29 37.18
N ILE A 32 7.45 -57.45 36.55
CA ILE A 32 7.35 -57.45 35.08
C ILE A 32 7.68 -56.07 34.53
N TRP A 33 7.17 -55.03 35.17
CA TRP A 33 7.38 -53.63 34.73
C TRP A 33 8.60 -52.96 35.36
N ASP A 34 9.42 -53.66 36.17
CA ASP A 34 10.60 -53.17 36.88
C ASP A 34 10.29 -51.88 37.72
N VAL A 35 9.13 -51.89 38.40
CA VAL A 35 8.71 -50.74 39.23
C VAL A 35 8.78 -51.03 40.69
N ASP A 36 9.11 -50.01 41.53
CA ASP A 36 9.11 -50.12 42.97
C ASP A 36 7.69 -50.25 43.52
N PRO A 37 7.33 -51.30 44.27
CA PRO A 37 6.02 -51.44 44.91
C PRO A 37 5.62 -50.25 45.81
N ASN A 38 6.61 -49.49 46.33
CA ASN A 38 6.37 -48.34 47.21
C ASN A 38 6.24 -47.00 46.47
N ASP A 39 6.43 -46.97 45.14
CA ASP A 39 6.20 -45.78 44.36
C ASP A 39 4.69 -45.60 44.06
N PRO A 40 4.04 -44.57 44.60
CA PRO A 40 2.62 -44.35 44.40
C PRO A 40 2.22 -44.04 42.95
N ALA A 41 3.17 -43.69 42.13
CA ALA A 41 2.95 -43.36 40.69
C ALA A 41 3.28 -44.51 39.74
N ASN A 42 3.35 -45.76 40.26
CA ASN A 42 3.69 -46.91 39.43
C ASN A 42 2.46 -47.48 38.69
N ASN A 43 2.62 -47.80 37.42
CA ASN A 43 1.58 -48.34 36.55
C ASN A 43 1.18 -49.80 36.92
N ALA A 44 1.94 -50.48 37.80
CA ALA A 44 1.65 -51.84 38.21
C ALA A 44 0.41 -51.89 39.11
N ASN A 45 0.23 -50.87 39.97
CA ASN A 45 -0.98 -50.72 40.76
C ASN A 45 -2.23 -50.55 39.90
N ASP A 46 -2.17 -49.69 38.88
CA ASP A 46 -3.27 -49.44 37.93
C ASP A 46 -3.63 -50.74 37.16
N CYS A 47 -2.62 -51.52 36.78
CA CYS A 47 -2.82 -52.82 36.15
C CYS A 47 -3.53 -53.83 37.07
N MET A 48 -3.11 -53.89 38.34
CA MET A 48 -3.72 -54.79 39.33
C MET A 48 -5.15 -54.36 39.69
N GLU A 49 -5.41 -53.07 39.83
CA GLU A 49 -6.76 -52.53 40.06
C GLU A 49 -7.67 -52.85 38.90
N SER A 50 -7.23 -52.64 37.66
CA SER A 50 -7.95 -52.99 36.45
C SER A 50 -8.24 -54.50 36.35
N ASP A 51 -7.29 -55.37 36.73
CA ASP A 51 -7.50 -56.81 36.76
C ASP A 51 -8.58 -57.21 37.79
N ASN A 52 -8.53 -56.59 38.99
CA ASN A 52 -9.51 -56.87 40.06
C ASN A 52 -10.90 -56.34 39.66
N GLU A 53 -11.02 -55.22 39.02
CA GLU A 53 -12.29 -54.68 38.50
C GLU A 53 -12.91 -55.65 37.46
N VAL A 54 -12.10 -56.15 36.52
CA VAL A 54 -12.57 -57.14 35.51
C VAL A 54 -13.00 -58.40 36.12
N MET A 55 -12.24 -58.96 37.09
CA MET A 55 -12.62 -60.14 37.79
C MET A 55 -13.92 -60.01 38.62
N ASN A 56 -14.09 -58.87 39.27
CA ASN A 56 -15.29 -58.63 40.12
C ASN A 56 -16.52 -58.32 39.26
N SER A 57 -16.38 -57.48 38.21
CA SER A 57 -17.53 -57.14 37.35
C SER A 57 -17.92 -58.21 36.36
N ARG A 58 -17.01 -59.12 36.04
CA ARG A 58 -17.13 -60.14 35.00
C ARG A 58 -17.41 -59.61 33.61
N ILE A 59 -16.97 -58.34 33.33
CA ILE A 59 -17.16 -57.60 32.07
C ILE A 59 -15.79 -57.30 31.48
N THR A 60 -15.65 -57.40 30.15
CA THR A 60 -14.45 -56.95 29.43
C THR A 60 -14.27 -55.44 29.58
N ARG A 61 -13.10 -55.02 29.95
CA ARG A 61 -12.72 -53.63 30.06
C ARG A 61 -11.70 -53.27 28.97
N VAL A 62 -11.82 -52.07 28.46
CA VAL A 62 -10.85 -51.45 27.54
C VAL A 62 -10.25 -50.24 28.23
N SER A 63 -8.94 -50.16 28.30
CA SER A 63 -8.21 -49.04 28.90
C SER A 63 -7.04 -48.63 28.02
N GLU A 64 -6.66 -47.36 28.07
CA GLU A 64 -5.38 -46.89 27.51
C GLU A 64 -4.36 -46.78 28.64
N GLU A 65 -3.23 -47.44 28.48
CA GLU A 65 -2.19 -47.55 29.49
C GLU A 65 -0.88 -47.04 28.92
N VAL A 66 -0.21 -46.16 29.67
CA VAL A 66 1.13 -45.63 29.32
C VAL A 66 2.15 -46.49 30.03
N VAL A 67 2.94 -47.23 29.29
CA VAL A 67 3.98 -48.12 29.87
C VAL A 67 5.36 -47.70 29.49
N LYS A 68 6.31 -47.75 30.43
CA LYS A 68 7.74 -47.51 30.19
C LYS A 68 8.36 -48.86 29.80
N THR A 69 8.99 -48.91 28.65
CA THR A 69 9.72 -50.05 28.14
C THR A 69 11.21 -49.71 28.00
N GLY A 70 12.05 -50.74 27.78
CA GLY A 70 13.48 -50.50 27.53
C GLY A 70 13.77 -49.54 26.34
N ASP A 71 12.87 -49.49 25.36
CA ASP A 71 12.98 -48.69 24.15
C ASP A 71 12.24 -47.35 24.24
N GLY A 72 11.69 -46.99 25.40
CA GLY A 72 10.96 -45.72 25.62
C GLY A 72 9.57 -45.91 26.23
N THR A 73 8.73 -44.91 26.05
CA THR A 73 7.34 -44.92 26.53
C THR A 73 6.40 -45.33 25.40
N LYS A 74 5.55 -46.31 25.67
CA LYS A 74 4.53 -46.81 24.74
C LYS A 74 3.14 -46.51 25.27
N LEU A 75 2.20 -46.22 24.38
CA LEU A 75 0.78 -46.12 24.68
C LEU A 75 0.11 -47.40 24.18
N LEU A 76 -0.45 -48.16 25.11
CA LEU A 76 -1.12 -49.41 24.82
C LEU A 76 -2.63 -49.28 25.01
N THR A 77 -3.41 -49.75 24.04
CA THR A 77 -4.84 -49.99 24.24
C THR A 77 -4.97 -51.44 24.70
N THR A 78 -5.37 -51.62 25.95
CA THR A 78 -5.45 -52.93 26.63
C THR A 78 -6.89 -53.35 26.76
N TYR A 79 -7.19 -54.53 26.25
CA TYR A 79 -8.46 -55.27 26.41
C TYR A 79 -8.26 -56.31 27.47
N LYS A 80 -8.97 -56.22 28.60
CA LYS A 80 -8.94 -57.22 29.66
C LYS A 80 -10.29 -57.87 29.79
N SER A 81 -10.32 -59.20 29.74
CA SER A 81 -11.53 -59.99 29.90
C SER A 81 -11.40 -61.06 31.03
N PRO A 82 -12.45 -61.34 31.75
CA PRO A 82 -12.42 -62.42 32.78
C PRO A 82 -12.17 -63.77 32.14
N LEU A 83 -11.28 -64.52 32.76
CA LEU A 83 -11.04 -65.93 32.39
C LEU A 83 -11.77 -66.83 33.36
N TYR A 84 -12.55 -67.75 32.84
CA TYR A 84 -13.39 -68.67 33.64
C TYR A 84 -12.79 -70.06 33.69
N ASP A 85 -12.97 -70.73 34.84
CA ASP A 85 -12.72 -72.15 35.00
C ASP A 85 -13.92 -72.97 34.48
N LEU A 86 -13.76 -74.29 34.40
CA LEU A 86 -14.79 -75.20 33.93
C LEU A 86 -16.09 -75.19 34.79
N ASP A 87 -15.99 -74.77 36.03
CA ASP A 87 -17.13 -74.65 36.97
C ASP A 87 -17.83 -73.24 36.85
N GLY A 88 -17.33 -72.32 35.97
CA GLY A 88 -17.86 -70.96 35.79
C GLY A 88 -17.36 -69.98 36.80
N SER A 89 -16.41 -70.34 37.66
CA SER A 89 -15.73 -69.38 38.54
C SER A 89 -14.68 -68.57 37.78
N VAL A 90 -14.48 -67.34 38.18
CA VAL A 90 -13.43 -66.49 37.57
C VAL A 90 -12.06 -66.91 38.11
N MET A 91 -11.17 -67.41 37.28
CA MET A 91 -9.84 -67.86 37.66
C MET A 91 -8.75 -66.80 37.47
N GLY A 92 -9.03 -65.72 36.70
CA GLY A 92 -8.12 -64.63 36.40
C GLY A 92 -8.63 -63.77 35.30
N THR A 93 -7.70 -63.04 34.67
CA THR A 93 -7.95 -62.21 33.49
C THR A 93 -7.12 -62.65 32.29
N VAL A 94 -7.60 -62.36 31.09
CA VAL A 94 -6.83 -62.46 29.86
C VAL A 94 -6.74 -61.03 29.28
N GLY A 95 -5.53 -60.54 29.05
CA GLY A 95 -5.27 -59.28 28.52
C GLY A 95 -4.65 -59.32 27.11
N VAL A 96 -5.12 -58.42 26.22
CA VAL A 96 -4.51 -58.17 24.92
C VAL A 96 -4.21 -56.67 24.85
N ALA A 97 -2.95 -56.34 24.70
CA ALA A 97 -2.48 -54.93 24.57
C ALA A 97 -2.02 -54.67 23.13
N ILE A 98 -2.51 -53.63 22.54
CA ILE A 98 -2.15 -53.16 21.19
C ILE A 98 -1.35 -51.90 21.35
N ASP A 99 -0.14 -51.82 20.78
CA ASP A 99 0.68 -50.64 20.76
C ASP A 99 0.11 -49.62 19.75
N VAL A 100 -0.47 -48.55 20.24
CA VAL A 100 -1.09 -47.50 19.44
C VAL A 100 -0.27 -46.18 19.46
N THR A 101 0.99 -46.25 19.90
CA THR A 101 1.85 -45.07 20.08
C THR A 101 2.00 -44.26 18.82
N GLN A 102 2.32 -44.92 17.70
CA GLN A 102 2.50 -44.22 16.42
C GLN A 102 1.18 -43.69 15.86
N GLU A 103 0.12 -44.49 15.95
CA GLU A 103 -1.20 -44.11 15.44
C GLU A 103 -1.72 -42.87 16.15
N ARG A 104 -1.66 -42.83 17.47
CA ARG A 104 -2.06 -41.66 18.27
C ARG A 104 -1.17 -40.42 18.04
N ALA A 105 0.13 -40.64 17.82
CA ALA A 105 1.04 -39.54 17.48
C ALA A 105 0.67 -38.92 16.11
N TYR A 106 0.36 -39.75 15.10
CA TYR A 106 -0.09 -39.25 13.80
C TYR A 106 -1.45 -38.55 13.88
N GLU A 107 -2.43 -39.13 14.57
CA GLU A 107 -3.72 -38.48 14.77
C GLU A 107 -3.57 -37.10 15.40
N LYS A 108 -2.78 -37.01 16.48
CA LYS A 108 -2.50 -35.76 17.16
C LYS A 108 -1.79 -34.73 16.24
N GLU A 109 -0.83 -35.18 15.45
CA GLU A 109 -0.12 -34.34 14.49
C GLU A 109 -1.07 -33.79 13.41
N VAL A 110 -1.94 -34.67 12.86
CA VAL A 110 -2.95 -34.26 11.85
C VAL A 110 -3.91 -33.24 12.44
N ILE A 111 -4.43 -33.48 13.64
CA ILE A 111 -5.33 -32.55 14.32
C ILE A 111 -4.63 -31.20 14.58
N GLN A 112 -3.39 -31.19 15.07
CA GLN A 112 -2.62 -29.98 15.29
C GLN A 112 -2.37 -29.20 14.00
N LYS A 113 -1.98 -29.89 12.93
CA LYS A 113 -1.78 -29.26 11.62
C LYS A 113 -3.08 -28.66 11.08
N SER A 114 -4.18 -29.39 11.20
CA SER A 114 -5.50 -28.90 10.78
C SER A 114 -5.90 -27.63 11.56
N GLN A 115 -5.78 -27.66 12.89
CA GLN A 115 -6.07 -26.49 13.74
C GLN A 115 -5.16 -25.30 13.42
N THR A 116 -3.88 -25.55 13.18
CA THR A 116 -2.94 -24.49 12.81
C THR A 116 -3.33 -23.83 11.48
N LEU A 117 -3.68 -24.63 10.46
CA LEU A 117 -4.13 -24.14 9.16
C LEU A 117 -5.44 -23.35 9.29
N GLU A 118 -6.39 -23.83 10.07
CA GLU A 118 -7.65 -23.15 10.32
C GLU A 118 -7.44 -21.81 11.04
N ASN A 119 -6.59 -21.79 12.07
CA ASN A 119 -6.23 -20.56 12.76
C ASN A 119 -5.55 -19.55 11.81
N LEU A 120 -4.59 -20.00 10.99
CA LEU A 120 -3.97 -19.13 9.99
C LEU A 120 -5.01 -18.57 9.02
N PHE A 121 -5.88 -19.42 8.49
CA PHE A 121 -6.92 -18.99 7.54
C PHE A 121 -7.87 -17.95 8.13
N THR A 122 -8.23 -18.10 9.41
CA THR A 122 -9.15 -17.18 10.10
C THR A 122 -8.50 -15.88 10.58
N THR A 123 -7.19 -15.92 10.93
CA THR A 123 -6.47 -14.76 11.47
C THR A 123 -5.76 -13.92 10.41
N LEU A 124 -5.69 -14.39 9.15
CA LEU A 124 -5.13 -13.59 8.06
C LEU A 124 -5.91 -12.27 7.90
N GLU A 125 -5.21 -11.14 7.93
CA GLU A 125 -5.79 -9.82 7.63
C GLU A 125 -6.16 -9.67 6.15
N CYS A 126 -5.70 -10.59 5.30
CA CYS A 126 -6.06 -10.67 3.91
C CYS A 126 -7.32 -11.51 3.74
N GLY A 127 -8.30 -10.99 3.01
CA GLY A 127 -9.47 -11.76 2.61
C GLY A 127 -9.07 -12.89 1.66
N VAL A 128 -9.49 -14.12 1.98
CA VAL A 128 -9.32 -15.29 1.11
C VAL A 128 -10.67 -15.88 0.79
N MET A 129 -10.94 -16.07 -0.49
CA MET A 129 -12.20 -16.65 -0.97
C MET A 129 -11.93 -17.63 -2.10
N CYS A 130 -12.59 -18.78 -2.08
CA CYS A 130 -12.62 -19.72 -3.18
C CYS A 130 -14.06 -19.85 -3.71
N HIS A 131 -14.23 -19.76 -5.03
CA HIS A 131 -15.54 -19.85 -5.67
C HIS A 131 -15.47 -20.56 -7.02
N THR A 132 -16.63 -21.03 -7.50
CA THR A 132 -16.77 -21.67 -8.81
C THR A 132 -16.44 -20.73 -9.96
N LEU A 133 -16.15 -21.28 -11.15
CA LEU A 133 -15.77 -20.51 -12.33
C LEU A 133 -16.84 -19.50 -12.79
N ASP A 134 -18.09 -19.81 -12.54
CA ASP A 134 -19.23 -18.90 -12.83
C ASP A 134 -19.40 -17.78 -11.79
N GLY A 135 -18.63 -17.81 -10.71
CA GLY A 135 -18.67 -16.79 -9.65
C GLY A 135 -19.88 -16.83 -8.73
N ARG A 136 -20.76 -17.85 -8.87
CA ARG A 136 -22.06 -17.90 -8.19
C ARG A 136 -22.08 -18.73 -6.91
N ARG A 137 -21.11 -19.61 -6.72
CA ARG A 137 -21.03 -20.47 -5.54
C ARG A 137 -19.68 -20.26 -4.84
N ILE A 138 -19.75 -19.89 -3.56
CA ILE A 138 -18.59 -19.83 -2.69
C ILE A 138 -18.30 -21.22 -2.14
N ILE A 139 -17.07 -21.67 -2.26
CA ILE A 139 -16.57 -22.95 -1.74
C ILE A 139 -16.04 -22.76 -0.33
N SER A 140 -15.24 -21.70 -0.14
CA SER A 140 -14.70 -21.30 1.16
C SER A 140 -14.45 -19.79 1.19
N VAL A 141 -14.56 -19.18 2.37
CA VAL A 141 -14.30 -17.77 2.62
C VAL A 141 -13.82 -17.60 4.05
N ASN A 142 -12.77 -16.78 4.25
CA ASN A 142 -12.33 -16.45 5.59
C ASN A 142 -13.05 -15.21 6.15
N LYS A 143 -12.88 -14.97 7.43
CA LYS A 143 -13.51 -13.84 8.14
C LYS A 143 -13.15 -12.49 7.50
N SER A 144 -11.88 -12.26 7.17
CA SER A 144 -11.43 -11.01 6.56
C SER A 144 -12.11 -10.73 5.21
N ALA A 145 -12.36 -11.74 4.38
CA ALA A 145 -13.09 -11.55 3.12
C ALA A 145 -14.56 -11.19 3.37
N LEU A 146 -15.19 -11.78 4.36
CA LEU A 146 -16.56 -11.43 4.77
C LEU A 146 -16.63 -9.98 5.28
N ASP A 147 -15.68 -9.58 6.12
CA ASP A 147 -15.61 -8.22 6.66
C ASP A 147 -15.40 -7.18 5.54
N ILE A 148 -14.51 -7.45 4.56
CA ILE A 148 -14.30 -6.58 3.39
C ILE A 148 -15.58 -6.41 2.57
N LEU A 149 -16.40 -7.46 2.46
CA LEU A 149 -17.66 -7.40 1.71
C LEU A 149 -18.85 -6.92 2.56
N GLY A 150 -18.72 -6.93 3.89
CA GLY A 150 -19.73 -6.48 4.85
C GLY A 150 -20.76 -7.54 5.21
N TYR A 151 -20.39 -8.81 5.26
CA TYR A 151 -21.26 -9.93 5.62
C TYR A 151 -20.78 -10.62 6.90
N GLU A 152 -21.71 -11.14 7.68
CA GLU A 152 -21.39 -11.85 8.93
C GLU A 152 -21.01 -13.31 8.70
N SER A 153 -21.58 -13.95 7.67
CA SER A 153 -21.35 -15.35 7.34
C SER A 153 -21.39 -15.65 5.85
N GLN A 154 -20.88 -16.83 5.47
CA GLN A 154 -20.94 -17.33 4.09
C GLN A 154 -22.39 -17.57 3.65
N GLU A 155 -23.24 -18.06 4.55
CA GLU A 155 -24.66 -18.32 4.29
C GLU A 155 -25.39 -17.03 3.90
N GLU A 156 -25.18 -15.97 4.68
CA GLU A 156 -25.77 -14.66 4.40
C GLU A 156 -25.32 -14.10 3.04
N LEU A 157 -24.05 -14.29 2.71
CA LEU A 157 -23.51 -13.87 1.42
C LEU A 157 -24.15 -14.63 0.27
N MET A 158 -24.44 -15.93 0.44
CA MET A 158 -25.03 -16.80 -0.57
C MET A 158 -26.54 -16.61 -0.76
N GLU A 159 -27.29 -16.30 0.30
CA GLU A 159 -28.76 -16.17 0.28
C GLU A 159 -29.25 -15.09 -0.71
N ARG A 160 -28.43 -14.11 -1.05
CA ARG A 160 -28.79 -12.99 -1.93
C ARG A 160 -28.48 -13.20 -3.43
N GLY A 161 -28.18 -14.44 -3.84
CA GLY A 161 -27.84 -14.73 -5.23
C GLY A 161 -26.50 -14.09 -5.62
N PHE A 162 -25.48 -14.35 -4.81
CA PHE A 162 -24.15 -13.80 -4.96
C PHE A 162 -23.55 -14.06 -6.35
N ASP A 163 -23.03 -13.02 -6.95
CA ASP A 163 -22.15 -13.07 -8.12
C ASP A 163 -20.96 -12.15 -7.83
N MET A 164 -19.77 -12.75 -7.72
CA MET A 164 -18.57 -12.05 -7.25
C MET A 164 -18.26 -10.78 -8.04
N VAL A 165 -18.46 -10.78 -9.34
CA VAL A 165 -18.17 -9.61 -10.17
C VAL A 165 -19.39 -8.68 -10.29
N ALA A 166 -20.57 -9.25 -10.51
CA ALA A 166 -21.78 -8.46 -10.75
C ALA A 166 -22.27 -7.74 -9.48
N SER A 167 -22.20 -8.43 -8.32
CA SER A 167 -22.79 -7.93 -7.07
C SER A 167 -21.88 -7.02 -6.27
N SER A 168 -20.57 -7.28 -6.27
CA SER A 168 -19.63 -6.62 -5.35
C SER A 168 -18.73 -5.58 -6.02
N VAL A 169 -18.42 -5.73 -7.32
CA VAL A 169 -17.48 -4.85 -8.03
C VAL A 169 -18.19 -3.61 -8.57
N VAL A 170 -17.54 -2.45 -8.49
CA VAL A 170 -18.05 -1.18 -9.03
C VAL A 170 -18.02 -1.20 -10.56
N ASP A 171 -19.07 -0.65 -11.23
CA ASP A 171 -19.29 -0.79 -12.66
C ASP A 171 -18.11 -0.49 -13.58
N PRO A 172 -17.33 0.58 -13.41
CA PRO A 172 -16.18 0.83 -14.28
C PRO A 172 -15.11 -0.27 -14.25
N ASP A 173 -15.03 -1.01 -13.14
CA ASP A 173 -13.95 -1.99 -12.91
C ASP A 173 -14.36 -3.42 -13.35
N LYS A 174 -15.66 -3.68 -13.52
CA LYS A 174 -16.21 -5.00 -13.85
C LYS A 174 -15.63 -5.58 -15.13
N GLU A 175 -15.57 -4.78 -16.19
CA GLU A 175 -15.11 -5.24 -17.49
C GLU A 175 -13.61 -5.55 -17.49
N THR A 176 -12.82 -4.72 -16.84
CA THR A 176 -11.38 -4.95 -16.69
C THR A 176 -11.09 -6.22 -15.89
N LEU A 177 -11.83 -6.41 -14.79
CA LEU A 177 -11.70 -7.60 -13.95
C LEU A 177 -12.12 -8.88 -14.70
N ARG A 178 -13.21 -8.83 -15.48
CA ARG A 178 -13.63 -9.98 -16.31
C ARG A 178 -12.56 -10.36 -17.33
N ARG A 179 -11.94 -9.40 -18.02
CA ARG A 179 -10.86 -9.66 -18.96
C ARG A 179 -9.64 -10.29 -18.28
N SER A 180 -9.29 -9.81 -17.09
CA SER A 180 -8.21 -10.40 -16.31
C SER A 180 -8.51 -11.84 -15.90
N ILE A 181 -9.73 -12.14 -15.46
CA ILE A 181 -10.17 -13.51 -15.12
C ILE A 181 -10.14 -14.41 -16.37
N GLN A 182 -10.60 -13.92 -17.51
CA GLN A 182 -10.62 -14.67 -18.77
C GLN A 182 -9.21 -15.02 -19.31
N SER A 183 -8.16 -14.35 -18.84
CA SER A 183 -6.78 -14.67 -19.18
C SER A 183 -6.28 -15.97 -18.52
N LEU A 184 -6.92 -16.40 -17.43
CA LEU A 184 -6.56 -17.61 -16.69
C LEU A 184 -7.11 -18.84 -17.43
N LYS A 185 -6.22 -19.72 -17.91
CA LYS A 185 -6.59 -20.88 -18.75
C LYS A 185 -6.21 -22.22 -18.13
N LYS A 186 -5.14 -22.27 -17.37
CA LYS A 186 -4.57 -23.49 -16.82
C LYS A 186 -4.52 -23.41 -15.29
N GLU A 187 -4.64 -24.59 -14.66
CA GLU A 187 -4.39 -24.69 -13.22
C GLU A 187 -3.03 -24.12 -12.86
N GLY A 188 -2.99 -23.27 -11.84
CA GLY A 188 -1.81 -22.54 -11.43
C GLY A 188 -1.67 -21.13 -12.02
N ASP A 189 -2.39 -20.80 -13.10
CA ASP A 189 -2.41 -19.41 -13.64
C ASP A 189 -2.90 -18.45 -12.57
N SER A 190 -2.26 -17.27 -12.51
CA SER A 190 -2.66 -16.22 -11.58
C SER A 190 -2.52 -14.84 -12.21
N VAL A 191 -3.33 -13.89 -11.74
CA VAL A 191 -3.31 -12.49 -12.16
C VAL A 191 -3.49 -11.57 -10.95
N SER A 192 -2.65 -10.56 -10.86
CA SER A 192 -2.82 -9.48 -9.90
C SER A 192 -3.78 -8.43 -10.46
N VAL A 193 -4.69 -7.95 -9.64
CA VAL A 193 -5.76 -7.02 -10.03
C VAL A 193 -5.96 -5.94 -8.97
N GLU A 194 -6.26 -4.73 -9.43
CA GLU A 194 -6.76 -3.66 -8.57
C GLU A 194 -8.16 -3.30 -9.03
N TYR A 195 -9.11 -3.23 -8.11
CA TYR A 195 -10.50 -2.89 -8.41
C TYR A 195 -11.21 -2.40 -7.15
N ARG A 196 -12.36 -1.79 -7.33
CA ARG A 196 -13.18 -1.30 -6.24
C ARG A 196 -14.35 -2.23 -5.98
N VAL A 197 -14.59 -2.50 -4.72
CA VAL A 197 -15.77 -3.25 -4.28
C VAL A 197 -16.71 -2.33 -3.52
N ARG A 198 -17.98 -2.66 -3.57
CA ARG A 198 -19.03 -2.02 -2.78
C ARG A 198 -19.24 -2.88 -1.53
N HIS A 199 -18.88 -2.34 -0.39
CA HIS A 199 -19.25 -2.91 0.90
C HIS A 199 -20.76 -2.84 1.10
N ARG A 200 -21.34 -3.75 1.87
CA ARG A 200 -22.78 -3.82 2.10
C ARG A 200 -23.42 -2.53 2.62
N ASN A 201 -22.70 -1.74 3.40
CA ASN A 201 -23.15 -0.44 3.92
C ASN A 201 -23.17 0.67 2.85
N GLY A 202 -22.69 0.39 1.64
CA GLY A 202 -22.63 1.33 0.52
C GLY A 202 -21.25 1.94 0.28
N ASP A 203 -20.30 1.80 1.20
CA ASP A 203 -18.95 2.33 1.04
C ASP A 203 -18.21 1.65 -0.12
N ILE A 204 -17.31 2.39 -0.73
CA ILE A 204 -16.44 1.89 -1.79
C ILE A 204 -15.05 1.64 -1.22
N LEU A 205 -14.62 0.39 -1.28
CA LEU A 205 -13.29 -0.04 -0.85
C LEU A 205 -12.39 -0.29 -2.06
N TYR A 206 -11.12 0.08 -1.94
CA TYR A 206 -10.08 -0.21 -2.93
C TYR A 206 -9.41 -1.52 -2.58
N ILE A 207 -9.52 -2.49 -3.46
CA ILE A 207 -8.96 -3.83 -3.27
C ILE A 207 -7.76 -4.02 -4.19
N MET A 208 -6.63 -4.38 -3.59
CA MET A 208 -5.53 -5.01 -4.29
C MET A 208 -5.67 -6.51 -4.11
N GLY A 209 -5.71 -7.27 -5.18
CA GLY A 209 -5.97 -8.70 -5.10
C GLY A 209 -5.13 -9.52 -6.06
N ASN A 210 -5.14 -10.82 -5.82
CA ASN A 210 -4.64 -11.83 -6.74
C ASN A 210 -5.73 -12.87 -6.97
N ILE A 211 -5.92 -13.29 -8.21
CA ILE A 211 -6.86 -14.33 -8.60
C ILE A 211 -6.06 -15.48 -9.19
N LYS A 212 -6.23 -16.66 -8.63
CA LYS A 212 -5.53 -17.86 -9.06
C LYS A 212 -6.53 -18.96 -9.46
N LEU A 213 -6.27 -19.63 -10.56
CA LEU A 213 -7.03 -20.82 -10.97
C LEU A 213 -6.44 -22.05 -10.27
N ILE A 214 -7.23 -22.67 -9.42
CA ILE A 214 -6.83 -23.84 -8.62
C ILE A 214 -7.75 -25.03 -8.89
N ARG A 215 -7.37 -26.21 -8.39
CA ARG A 215 -8.23 -27.38 -8.35
C ARG A 215 -8.68 -27.60 -6.90
N GLU A 216 -9.97 -27.56 -6.66
CA GLU A 216 -10.58 -27.78 -5.36
C GLU A 216 -11.61 -28.92 -5.47
N ASN A 217 -11.44 -29.97 -4.65
CA ASN A 217 -12.29 -31.17 -4.69
C ASN A 217 -12.47 -31.76 -6.11
N GLY A 218 -11.37 -31.76 -6.91
CA GLY A 218 -11.37 -32.29 -8.28
C GLY A 218 -11.88 -31.34 -9.37
N ASN A 219 -12.49 -30.20 -9.02
CA ASN A 219 -13.02 -29.21 -9.94
C ASN A 219 -12.14 -27.95 -9.99
N LEU A 220 -12.14 -27.28 -11.14
CA LEU A 220 -11.48 -25.97 -11.24
C LEU A 220 -12.29 -24.91 -10.50
N ALA A 221 -11.59 -24.05 -9.77
CA ALA A 221 -12.15 -22.96 -9.00
C ALA A 221 -11.21 -21.74 -9.02
N TYR A 222 -11.74 -20.55 -8.77
CA TYR A 222 -10.94 -19.35 -8.55
C TYR A 222 -10.72 -19.14 -7.06
N GLN A 223 -9.44 -19.07 -6.67
CA GLN A 223 -9.03 -18.59 -5.36
C GLN A 223 -8.67 -17.12 -5.49
N ARG A 224 -9.25 -16.28 -4.63
CA ARG A 224 -9.00 -14.84 -4.58
C ARG A 224 -8.39 -14.45 -3.27
N PHE A 225 -7.41 -13.56 -3.36
CA PHE A 225 -6.87 -12.82 -2.24
C PHE A 225 -7.34 -11.38 -2.35
N LEU A 226 -7.84 -10.82 -1.25
CA LEU A 226 -8.43 -9.49 -1.16
C LEU A 226 -7.71 -8.72 -0.06
N LEU A 227 -6.96 -7.69 -0.45
CA LEU A 227 -6.33 -6.78 0.50
C LEU A 227 -7.01 -5.42 0.39
N ASP A 228 -7.62 -4.97 1.47
CA ASP A 228 -8.18 -3.62 1.54
C ASP A 228 -7.04 -2.59 1.65
N CYS A 229 -6.85 -1.81 0.60
CA CYS A 229 -5.88 -0.73 0.54
C CYS A 229 -6.54 0.67 0.56
N THR A 230 -7.81 0.75 0.97
CA THR A 230 -8.59 2.00 0.96
C THR A 230 -7.91 3.11 1.76
N ALA A 231 -7.49 2.83 2.99
CA ALA A 231 -6.82 3.81 3.85
C ALA A 231 -5.47 4.26 3.26
N GLN A 232 -4.74 3.38 2.59
CA GLN A 232 -3.50 3.72 1.90
C GLN A 232 -3.77 4.63 0.70
N LYS A 233 -4.70 4.27 -0.19
CA LYS A 233 -5.10 5.08 -1.37
C LYS A 233 -5.62 6.45 -0.97
N GLN A 234 -6.40 6.55 0.11
CA GLN A 234 -6.87 7.83 0.65
C GLN A 234 -5.72 8.70 1.16
N ARG A 235 -4.74 8.11 1.86
CA ARG A 235 -3.54 8.84 2.31
C ARG A 235 -2.72 9.35 1.13
N GLU A 236 -2.41 8.50 0.16
CA GLU A 236 -1.67 8.87 -1.05
C GLU A 236 -2.38 10.00 -1.82
N HIS A 237 -3.70 9.92 -1.95
CA HIS A 237 -4.49 10.97 -2.60
C HIS A 237 -4.43 12.30 -1.82
N LYS A 238 -4.58 12.25 -0.50
CA LYS A 238 -4.49 13.43 0.36
C LYS A 238 -3.10 14.07 0.30
N GLU A 239 -2.04 13.26 0.40
CA GLU A 239 -0.66 13.74 0.29
C GLU A 239 -0.37 14.38 -1.07
N ARG A 240 -0.91 13.80 -2.16
CA ARG A 240 -0.77 14.37 -3.49
C ARG A 240 -1.44 15.76 -3.57
N ILE A 241 -2.69 15.87 -3.11
CA ILE A 241 -3.41 17.16 -3.09
C ILE A 241 -2.65 18.19 -2.24
N GLU A 242 -2.16 17.79 -1.07
CA GLU A 242 -1.42 18.69 -0.18
C GLU A 242 -0.09 19.13 -0.79
N ASN A 243 0.62 18.25 -1.50
CA ASN A 243 1.84 18.59 -2.22
C ASN A 243 1.56 19.54 -3.41
N GLU A 244 0.51 19.26 -4.19
CA GLU A 244 0.08 20.15 -5.28
C GLU A 244 -0.29 21.54 -4.75
N ARG A 245 -1.01 21.60 -3.62
CA ARG A 245 -1.36 22.85 -2.95
C ARG A 245 -0.11 23.61 -2.47
N ARG A 246 0.84 22.92 -1.80
CA ARG A 246 2.10 23.54 -1.35
C ARG A 246 2.92 24.08 -2.52
N GLN A 247 2.99 23.33 -3.62
CA GLN A 247 3.67 23.82 -4.83
C GLN A 247 3.01 25.08 -5.37
N MET A 248 1.69 25.15 -5.40
CA MET A 248 0.97 26.35 -5.83
C MET A 248 1.21 27.53 -4.89
N GLU A 249 1.17 27.32 -3.57
CA GLU A 249 1.46 28.37 -2.58
C GLU A 249 2.90 28.89 -2.72
N LEU A 250 3.88 28.04 -2.99
CA LEU A 250 5.27 28.44 -3.25
C LEU A 250 5.39 29.25 -4.55
N ILE A 251 4.72 28.83 -5.62
CA ILE A 251 4.70 29.60 -6.87
C ILE A 251 4.11 30.98 -6.63
N GLN A 252 2.97 31.09 -5.93
CA GLN A 252 2.35 32.36 -5.60
C GLN A 252 3.26 33.26 -4.75
N ALA A 253 3.93 32.69 -3.73
CA ALA A 253 4.87 33.44 -2.89
C ALA A 253 6.09 33.97 -3.67
N LEU A 254 6.67 33.13 -4.56
CA LEU A 254 7.81 33.52 -5.39
C LEU A 254 7.46 34.51 -6.50
N THR A 255 6.21 34.57 -6.88
CA THR A 255 5.71 35.39 -7.99
C THR A 255 4.91 36.63 -7.52
N ILE A 256 4.94 36.95 -6.22
CA ILE A 256 4.14 38.03 -5.61
C ILE A 256 4.34 39.41 -6.29
N ASP A 257 5.55 39.67 -6.79
CA ASP A 257 5.90 40.91 -7.45
C ASP A 257 5.46 40.95 -8.93
N TYR A 258 5.06 39.79 -9.49
CA TYR A 258 4.65 39.72 -10.89
C TYR A 258 3.15 39.93 -11.04
N ASN A 259 2.79 40.67 -12.07
CA ASN A 259 1.40 40.93 -12.47
C ASN A 259 0.81 39.70 -13.19
N LEU A 260 1.66 39.03 -13.98
CA LEU A 260 1.31 37.84 -14.73
C LEU A 260 2.52 36.89 -14.78
N VAL A 261 2.25 35.56 -14.63
CA VAL A 261 3.25 34.52 -14.84
C VAL A 261 2.63 33.39 -15.64
N CYS A 262 3.26 33.06 -16.77
CA CYS A 262 2.86 31.95 -17.63
C CYS A 262 4.00 30.95 -17.80
N PHE A 263 3.65 29.68 -17.97
CA PHE A 263 4.56 28.67 -18.48
C PHE A 263 4.24 28.40 -19.95
N PHE A 264 5.27 28.23 -20.78
CA PHE A 264 5.15 27.83 -22.17
C PHE A 264 6.14 26.72 -22.51
N ASP A 265 5.70 25.78 -23.31
CA ASP A 265 6.54 24.79 -23.96
C ASP A 265 6.80 25.27 -25.42
N LEU A 266 8.05 25.59 -25.71
CA LEU A 266 8.44 26.15 -27.01
C LEU A 266 8.47 25.12 -28.14
N ASP A 267 8.36 23.83 -27.84
CA ASP A 267 8.31 22.77 -28.86
C ASP A 267 6.89 22.54 -29.34
N THR A 268 5.92 22.66 -28.45
CA THR A 268 4.49 22.50 -28.77
C THR A 268 3.78 23.84 -29.00
N ASP A 269 4.42 24.97 -28.68
CA ASP A 269 3.84 26.32 -28.68
C ASP A 269 2.66 26.49 -27.69
N GLU A 270 2.46 25.52 -26.78
CA GLU A 270 1.38 25.51 -25.81
C GLU A 270 1.83 26.06 -24.45
N GLY A 271 0.89 26.66 -23.72
CA GLY A 271 1.19 27.22 -22.40
C GLY A 271 0.04 27.14 -21.44
N LYS A 272 0.33 27.52 -20.21
CA LYS A 272 -0.65 27.65 -19.13
C LYS A 272 -0.38 28.89 -18.28
N LEU A 273 -1.44 29.52 -17.84
CA LEU A 273 -1.38 30.58 -16.85
C LEU A 273 -1.03 29.97 -15.48
N LEU A 274 0.02 30.47 -14.83
CA LEU A 274 0.41 30.07 -13.48
C LEU A 274 -0.13 31.02 -12.43
N GLN A 275 -0.06 32.35 -12.73
CA GLN A 275 -0.55 33.40 -11.84
C GLN A 275 -0.94 34.66 -12.64
N ILE A 276 -1.99 35.31 -12.16
CA ILE A 276 -2.36 36.67 -12.53
C ILE A 276 -2.87 37.37 -11.28
N LYS A 277 -2.48 38.66 -11.06
CA LYS A 277 -3.02 39.43 -9.95
C LYS A 277 -4.48 39.81 -10.22
N ASP A 278 -5.32 39.78 -9.20
CA ASP A 278 -6.77 40.02 -9.31
C ASP A 278 -7.05 41.38 -10.02
N GLN A 279 -6.30 42.43 -9.67
CA GLN A 279 -6.43 43.74 -10.30
C GLN A 279 -6.08 43.74 -11.79
N ASP A 280 -5.31 42.80 -12.27
CA ASP A 280 -4.83 42.70 -13.65
C ASP A 280 -5.66 41.68 -14.47
N THR A 281 -6.56 40.94 -13.82
CA THR A 281 -7.40 39.93 -14.49
C THR A 281 -8.33 40.59 -15.52
N SER A 282 -8.89 41.76 -15.23
CA SER A 282 -9.71 42.50 -16.18
C SER A 282 -8.90 43.06 -17.35
N LEU A 283 -7.61 43.24 -17.17
CA LEU A 283 -6.71 43.83 -18.16
C LEU A 283 -6.12 42.75 -19.10
N PHE A 284 -5.47 41.77 -18.53
CA PHE A 284 -4.74 40.72 -19.28
C PHE A 284 -5.53 39.43 -19.47
N GLY A 285 -6.64 39.22 -18.75
CA GLY A 285 -7.41 38.01 -18.81
C GLY A 285 -7.99 37.69 -20.19
N SER A 286 -8.28 38.69 -21.01
CA SER A 286 -8.72 38.50 -22.39
C SER A 286 -7.71 37.76 -23.27
N VAL A 287 -6.40 37.99 -22.99
CA VAL A 287 -5.29 37.41 -23.76
C VAL A 287 -4.78 36.10 -23.14
N PHE A 288 -4.74 36.03 -21.81
CA PHE A 288 -4.09 34.94 -21.08
C PHE A 288 -5.07 34.02 -20.36
N SER A 289 -6.30 33.87 -20.87
CA SER A 289 -7.31 32.89 -20.37
C SER A 289 -7.50 31.74 -21.34
N GLY A 290 -7.89 30.56 -20.81
CA GLY A 290 -8.14 29.37 -21.62
C GLY A 290 -6.87 28.63 -22.07
N LYS A 291 -6.90 28.05 -23.27
CA LYS A 291 -5.74 27.41 -23.89
C LYS A 291 -4.81 28.48 -24.41
N LEU A 292 -3.58 28.56 -23.86
CA LEU A 292 -2.57 29.52 -24.30
C LEU A 292 -1.71 28.92 -25.41
N ILE A 293 -1.54 29.67 -26.48
CA ILE A 293 -0.56 29.46 -27.56
C ILE A 293 0.43 30.61 -27.52
N PHE A 294 1.72 30.35 -27.34
CA PHE A 294 2.73 31.38 -27.11
C PHE A 294 2.75 32.42 -28.22
N SER A 295 2.87 31.95 -29.46
CA SER A 295 2.94 32.83 -30.65
C SER A 295 1.69 33.72 -30.79
N GLU A 296 0.50 33.16 -30.54
CA GLU A 296 -0.78 33.89 -30.67
C GLU A 296 -1.00 34.85 -29.51
N SER A 297 -0.78 34.34 -28.27
CA SER A 297 -1.02 35.14 -27.05
C SER A 297 -0.06 36.33 -26.97
N THR A 298 1.21 36.15 -27.35
CA THR A 298 2.20 37.23 -27.32
C THR A 298 1.93 38.29 -28.41
N GLU A 299 1.55 37.89 -29.62
CA GLU A 299 1.22 38.88 -30.67
C GLU A 299 -0.04 39.66 -30.30
N ARG A 300 -1.08 39.03 -29.75
CA ARG A 300 -2.28 39.70 -29.25
C ARG A 300 -1.94 40.68 -28.14
N TYR A 301 -1.11 40.26 -27.18
CA TYR A 301 -0.62 41.14 -26.11
C TYR A 301 0.12 42.38 -26.63
N ILE A 302 1.03 42.20 -27.61
CA ILE A 302 1.76 43.28 -28.22
C ILE A 302 0.83 44.29 -28.91
N GLN A 303 -0.15 43.79 -29.65
CA GLN A 303 -1.09 44.66 -30.36
C GLN A 303 -2.00 45.45 -29.43
N GLU A 304 -2.51 44.81 -28.37
CA GLU A 304 -3.51 45.42 -27.50
C GLU A 304 -2.92 46.36 -26.44
N PHE A 305 -1.76 46.03 -25.89
CA PHE A 305 -1.24 46.69 -24.69
C PHE A 305 0.07 47.43 -24.87
N VAL A 306 0.92 47.03 -25.80
CA VAL A 306 2.27 47.60 -25.93
C VAL A 306 2.24 48.96 -26.66
N HIS A 307 3.02 49.92 -26.14
CA HIS A 307 3.20 51.23 -26.77
C HIS A 307 3.74 51.08 -28.21
N GLU A 308 3.24 51.84 -29.11
CA GLU A 308 3.50 51.72 -30.57
C GLU A 308 5.01 51.65 -30.89
N GLU A 309 5.79 52.52 -30.31
CA GLU A 309 7.24 52.59 -30.52
C GLU A 309 8.00 51.36 -30.02
N ASP A 310 7.46 50.60 -29.08
CA ASP A 310 8.13 49.45 -28.48
C ASP A 310 7.66 48.09 -29.10
N ARG A 311 6.63 48.09 -29.93
CA ARG A 311 6.03 46.87 -30.51
C ARG A 311 7.01 46.05 -31.33
N ASP A 312 7.78 46.69 -32.23
CA ASP A 312 8.71 45.97 -33.11
C ASP A 312 9.89 45.40 -32.32
N MET A 313 10.39 46.11 -31.33
CA MET A 313 11.41 45.62 -30.40
C MET A 313 10.93 44.40 -29.65
N LEU A 314 9.72 44.45 -29.06
CA LEU A 314 9.19 43.40 -28.25
C LEU A 314 8.78 42.17 -29.11
N ARG A 315 8.24 42.37 -30.32
CA ARG A 315 7.96 41.28 -31.29
C ARG A 315 9.26 40.55 -31.67
N GLY A 316 10.32 41.31 -31.93
CA GLY A 316 11.63 40.71 -32.17
C GLY A 316 12.20 39.97 -30.96
N PHE A 317 11.98 40.46 -29.74
CA PHE A 317 12.41 39.82 -28.51
C PHE A 317 11.63 38.49 -28.25
N LEU A 318 10.32 38.48 -28.45
CA LEU A 318 9.42 37.31 -28.20
C LEU A 318 9.30 36.36 -29.40
N SER A 319 10.17 36.45 -30.41
CA SER A 319 10.14 35.46 -31.48
C SER A 319 10.56 34.06 -30.94
N LEU A 320 9.88 33.00 -31.36
CA LEU A 320 10.18 31.59 -30.97
C LEU A 320 11.65 31.23 -31.18
N GLU A 321 12.23 31.71 -32.29
CA GLU A 321 13.63 31.46 -32.65
C GLU A 321 14.58 32.10 -31.62
N LYS A 322 14.38 33.38 -31.31
CA LYS A 322 15.21 34.08 -30.31
C LYS A 322 14.99 33.55 -28.90
N MET A 323 13.77 33.09 -28.58
CA MET A 323 13.51 32.44 -27.28
C MET A 323 14.31 31.14 -27.15
N LYS A 324 14.30 30.30 -28.17
CA LYS A 324 15.08 29.07 -28.18
C LYS A 324 16.58 29.29 -28.13
N GLU A 325 17.10 30.22 -28.95
CA GLU A 325 18.51 30.59 -28.93
C GLU A 325 18.95 31.20 -27.59
N GLY A 326 18.20 32.19 -27.09
CA GLY A 326 18.52 32.87 -25.84
C GLY A 326 18.49 31.96 -24.62
N LEU A 327 17.54 31.02 -24.55
CA LEU A 327 17.43 30.05 -23.46
C LEU A 327 18.41 28.88 -23.58
N ALA A 328 18.98 28.62 -24.75
CA ALA A 328 20.06 27.66 -24.89
C ALA A 328 21.36 28.17 -24.22
N GLU A 329 21.64 29.45 -24.35
CA GLU A 329 22.86 30.06 -23.83
C GLU A 329 22.72 30.59 -22.40
N ARG A 330 21.53 31.09 -22.01
CA ARG A 330 21.27 31.77 -20.73
C ARG A 330 20.14 31.15 -19.97
N LEU A 331 20.24 31.19 -18.63
CA LEU A 331 19.16 30.75 -17.74
C LEU A 331 17.99 31.73 -17.69
N LEU A 332 18.29 33.01 -17.84
CA LEU A 332 17.29 34.07 -17.82
C LEU A 332 17.75 35.27 -18.65
N PHE A 333 16.79 35.99 -19.16
CA PHE A 333 16.97 37.33 -19.75
C PHE A 333 15.68 38.16 -19.61
N TYR A 334 15.78 39.46 -19.75
CA TYR A 334 14.65 40.35 -19.58
C TYR A 334 14.75 41.55 -20.51
N THR A 335 13.62 42.23 -20.71
CA THR A 335 13.54 43.50 -21.38
C THR A 335 12.52 44.40 -20.71
N ASN A 336 12.76 45.72 -20.73
CA ASN A 336 11.81 46.72 -20.26
C ASN A 336 11.13 47.39 -21.49
N TYR A 337 9.84 47.68 -21.34
CA TYR A 337 9.06 48.29 -22.41
C TYR A 337 7.87 49.04 -21.81
N ARG A 338 7.22 49.86 -22.64
CA ARG A 338 6.07 50.65 -22.27
C ARG A 338 4.78 49.98 -22.70
N THR A 339 3.77 50.08 -21.86
CA THR A 339 2.39 49.73 -22.18
C THR A 339 1.52 50.99 -22.13
N VAL A 340 0.39 50.94 -22.82
CA VAL A 340 -0.64 51.99 -22.76
C VAL A 340 -1.89 51.40 -22.13
N GLN A 341 -2.28 51.91 -20.97
CA GLN A 341 -3.45 51.47 -20.23
C GLN A 341 -4.33 52.67 -19.92
N ASN A 342 -5.57 52.67 -20.43
CA ASN A 342 -6.51 53.78 -20.26
C ASN A 342 -5.94 55.16 -20.66
N GLY A 343 -5.04 55.22 -21.65
CA GLY A 343 -4.37 56.42 -22.10
C GLY A 343 -3.14 56.83 -21.31
N GLU A 344 -2.78 56.10 -20.26
CA GLU A 344 -1.56 56.31 -19.48
C GLU A 344 -0.44 55.35 -19.91
N VAL A 345 0.79 55.88 -20.00
CA VAL A 345 1.99 55.08 -20.26
C VAL A 345 2.50 54.51 -18.94
N LYS A 346 2.64 53.19 -18.88
CA LYS A 346 3.23 52.46 -17.76
C LYS A 346 4.43 51.64 -18.21
N TYR A 347 5.38 51.45 -17.31
CA TYR A 347 6.61 50.71 -17.56
C TYR A 347 6.49 49.28 -17.02
N TYR A 348 6.76 48.34 -17.88
CA TYR A 348 6.76 46.89 -17.54
C TYR A 348 8.11 46.27 -17.86
N GLN A 349 8.47 45.28 -17.05
CA GLN A 349 9.57 44.37 -17.31
C GLN A 349 9.02 43.00 -17.67
N LEU A 350 9.41 42.48 -18.80
CA LEU A 350 9.18 41.09 -19.20
C LEU A 350 10.44 40.30 -18.91
N LYS A 351 10.31 39.27 -18.10
CA LYS A 351 11.39 38.37 -17.72
C LYS A 351 11.09 36.95 -18.23
N VAL A 352 12.07 36.35 -18.85
CA VAL A 352 12.01 35.00 -19.39
C VAL A 352 13.04 34.13 -18.66
N VAL A 353 12.60 33.01 -18.14
CA VAL A 353 13.43 32.09 -17.38
C VAL A 353 13.27 30.65 -17.96
N ARG A 354 14.39 29.98 -18.16
CA ARG A 354 14.39 28.58 -18.59
C ARG A 354 13.77 27.68 -17.52
N ALA A 355 12.81 26.85 -17.89
CA ALA A 355 12.18 25.87 -17.03
C ALA A 355 12.67 24.47 -17.39
N GLY A 356 13.27 23.77 -16.43
CA GLY A 356 13.75 22.41 -16.62
C GLY A 356 15.14 22.31 -17.27
N ARG A 357 15.51 21.09 -17.65
CA ARG A 357 16.73 20.83 -18.41
C ARG A 357 16.45 21.06 -19.88
N TRP A 358 17.22 21.95 -20.50
CA TRP A 358 17.20 22.20 -21.94
C TRP A 358 17.64 20.91 -22.64
N ASN A 359 16.87 20.36 -23.53
CA ASN A 359 16.94 19.08 -24.23
C ASN A 359 16.04 17.94 -23.67
N GLU A 360 15.43 18.09 -22.49
CA GLU A 360 14.40 17.16 -22.00
C GLU A 360 12.97 17.73 -22.22
N GLY A 361 12.89 18.97 -22.76
CA GLY A 361 11.70 19.76 -23.03
C GLY A 361 12.07 21.23 -22.97
N ASN A 362 11.78 22.02 -24.01
CA ASN A 362 12.14 23.44 -24.11
C ASN A 362 11.12 24.33 -23.40
N GLY A 363 10.92 24.09 -22.08
CA GLY A 363 10.02 24.86 -21.25
C GLY A 363 10.58 26.21 -20.83
N MET A 364 9.71 27.23 -20.77
CA MET A 364 10.06 28.54 -20.23
C MET A 364 8.95 29.08 -19.33
N VAL A 365 9.35 29.90 -18.37
CA VAL A 365 8.47 30.76 -17.58
C VAL A 365 8.62 32.20 -18.03
N LEU A 366 7.51 32.83 -18.38
CA LEU A 366 7.40 34.23 -18.74
C LEU A 366 6.70 34.98 -17.63
N GLY A 367 7.36 36.00 -17.08
CA GLY A 367 6.80 36.84 -16.03
C GLY A 367 6.74 38.31 -16.46
N LEU A 368 5.58 38.93 -16.24
CA LEU A 368 5.39 40.39 -16.42
C LEU A 368 5.31 41.04 -15.06
N ARG A 369 6.10 42.06 -14.81
CA ARG A 369 5.96 42.93 -13.62
C ARG A 369 5.96 44.40 -13.98
N SER A 370 5.17 45.17 -13.27
CA SER A 370 5.24 46.65 -13.38
C SER A 370 6.52 47.15 -12.72
N VAL A 371 7.24 47.99 -13.40
CA VAL A 371 8.42 48.74 -12.89
C VAL A 371 8.19 50.25 -12.94
N ASP A 372 6.93 50.67 -13.04
CA ASP A 372 6.53 52.03 -13.22
C ASP A 372 7.02 52.95 -12.09
N GLU A 373 6.84 52.53 -10.85
CA GLU A 373 7.26 53.28 -9.66
C GLU A 373 8.80 53.38 -9.55
N GLU A 374 9.52 52.30 -9.82
CA GLU A 374 10.98 52.25 -9.83
C GLU A 374 11.54 53.17 -10.92
N THR A 375 11.00 53.07 -12.14
CA THR A 375 11.43 53.87 -13.29
C THR A 375 11.13 55.36 -13.07
N ARG A 376 10.00 55.73 -12.50
CA ARG A 376 9.66 57.12 -12.16
C ARG A 376 10.63 57.70 -11.13
N LYS A 377 10.93 56.95 -10.06
CA LYS A 377 11.92 57.35 -9.04
C LYS A 377 13.31 57.54 -9.64
N GLU A 378 13.74 56.65 -10.52
CA GLU A 378 15.03 56.80 -11.23
C GLU A 378 15.05 58.04 -12.13
N MET A 379 13.97 58.34 -12.86
CA MET A 379 13.84 59.53 -13.69
C MET A 379 13.84 60.79 -12.86
N GLU A 380 13.13 60.82 -11.72
CA GLU A 380 13.14 61.95 -10.80
C GLU A 380 14.52 62.19 -10.21
N GLN A 381 15.23 61.16 -9.79
CA GLN A 381 16.60 61.26 -9.28
C GLN A 381 17.56 61.75 -10.36
N LYS A 382 17.42 61.28 -11.60
CA LYS A 382 18.24 61.72 -12.71
C LYS A 382 17.98 63.17 -13.03
N ALA A 383 16.73 63.62 -13.06
CA ALA A 383 16.34 64.98 -13.28
C ALA A 383 16.91 65.97 -12.20
N LEU A 384 16.81 65.52 -10.91
CA LEU A 384 17.40 66.24 -9.79
C LEU A 384 18.92 66.35 -9.90
N LEU A 385 19.59 65.28 -10.33
CA LEU A 385 21.04 65.26 -10.52
C LEU A 385 21.47 66.18 -11.67
N GLU A 386 20.75 66.23 -12.79
CA GLU A 386 20.99 67.09 -13.93
C GLU A 386 20.79 68.55 -13.55
N ASP A 387 19.73 68.88 -12.78
CA ASP A 387 19.52 70.25 -12.29
C ASP A 387 20.61 70.67 -11.31
N ALA A 388 21.01 69.81 -10.37
CA ALA A 388 22.11 70.08 -9.47
C ALA A 388 23.45 70.35 -10.22
N LEU A 389 23.73 69.56 -11.26
CA LEU A 389 24.91 69.71 -12.12
C LEU A 389 24.85 70.99 -12.88
N LEU A 390 23.68 71.37 -13.39
CA LEU A 390 23.48 72.64 -14.07
C LEU A 390 23.72 73.87 -13.15
N GLN A 391 23.20 73.84 -11.93
CA GLN A 391 23.40 74.84 -10.88
C GLN A 391 24.88 74.96 -10.48
N ALA A 392 25.55 73.78 -10.26
CA ALA A 392 26.98 73.76 -9.94
C ALA A 392 27.83 74.39 -11.07
N ASN A 393 27.51 74.10 -12.32
CA ASN A 393 28.18 74.63 -13.47
C ASN A 393 27.97 76.18 -13.59
N ARG A 394 26.77 76.69 -13.32
CA ARG A 394 26.44 78.12 -13.28
C ARG A 394 27.23 78.84 -12.18
N ALA A 395 27.24 78.22 -10.97
CA ALA A 395 27.98 78.76 -9.84
C ALA A 395 29.50 78.77 -10.10
N SER A 396 30.05 77.76 -10.73
CA SER A 396 31.46 77.69 -11.12
C SER A 396 31.81 78.73 -12.16
N LYS A 397 30.97 78.96 -13.19
CA LYS A 397 31.14 80.00 -14.17
C LYS A 397 31.07 81.38 -13.50
N ALA A 398 30.09 81.65 -12.64
CA ALA A 398 29.97 82.91 -11.94
C ALA A 398 31.21 83.21 -11.07
N LYS A 399 31.72 82.19 -10.36
CA LYS A 399 32.94 82.27 -9.56
C LYS A 399 34.14 82.54 -10.43
N SER A 400 34.26 81.90 -11.58
CA SER A 400 35.38 82.17 -12.52
C SER A 400 35.32 83.58 -13.09
N ILE A 401 34.14 84.11 -13.48
CA ILE A 401 33.96 85.51 -13.95
C ILE A 401 34.29 86.49 -12.82
N PHE A 402 33.80 86.26 -11.60
CA PHE A 402 34.10 87.07 -10.42
C PHE A 402 35.58 87.10 -10.12
N LEU A 403 36.28 85.98 -10.13
CA LEU A 403 37.74 85.98 -9.95
C LEU A 403 38.50 86.64 -11.08
N SER A 404 38.05 86.52 -12.32
CA SER A 404 38.62 87.21 -13.46
C SER A 404 38.49 88.74 -13.35
N ASN A 405 37.31 89.20 -12.96
CA ASN A 405 37.04 90.64 -12.78
C ASN A 405 37.84 91.26 -11.61
N MET A 406 37.91 90.53 -10.46
CA MET A 406 38.75 90.92 -9.34
C MET A 406 40.24 90.97 -9.70
N SER A 407 40.73 90.05 -10.51
CA SER A 407 42.12 90.05 -10.97
C SER A 407 42.40 91.19 -11.94
N HIS A 408 41.42 91.73 -12.67
CA HIS A 408 41.51 92.89 -13.53
C HIS A 408 41.52 94.21 -12.73
N ASP A 409 40.72 94.29 -11.65
CA ASP A 409 40.61 95.52 -10.82
C ASP A 409 41.76 95.67 -9.81
N ILE A 410 42.58 94.65 -9.58
CA ILE A 410 43.77 94.69 -8.72
C ILE A 410 45.07 95.02 -9.51
N ARG A 411 45.02 95.12 -10.82
CA ARG A 411 46.08 95.62 -11.67
C ARG A 411 45.87 97.12 -12.02
#